data_4b60440e93ea9f596e3513d5f93b3302
#
_entry.id   4b60440e93ea9f596e3513d5f93b3302
#
_cell.length_a   1.000
_cell.length_b   1.000
_cell.length_c   1.000
_cell.angle_alpha   90.00
_cell.angle_beta   90.00
_cell.angle_gamma   90.00
#
_symmetry.space_group_name_H-M   'P 1'
#
loop_
_entity.id
_entity.type
_entity.pdbx_description
1 polymer ?
#
loop_
_entity_poly.entity_id
_entity_poly.type
_entity_poly.pdbx_seq_one_letter_code
_entity_poly.pdbx_strand_id
1 'polypeptide(L)'
;MVTAIIILSIIGLISATLLYIISRKFHVEEDSRIDEIESILPGANCGGCGYAGCRNFAEQCTKVTSLDSLLCPVGGNEVMQKIAPILGLNAVEKAPRIAVIRCNGSCENRPQTSHYEGAHSCAVVSSLYTGESNCNYGCLGEGDCAAACEFGGITMDPVTRLPRIDSNICIACGSCVKAVSYTHLRAHETLM
;
A
#
# COMPACT_ATOMS: atom_id res chain seq x y z
N MET A 1 17.87 -48.96 -22.65
CA MET A 1 17.46 -47.60 -23.05
C MET A 1 15.98 -47.54 -23.46
N VAL A 2 15.50 -48.44 -24.34
CA VAL A 2 14.09 -48.46 -24.78
C VAL A 2 13.09 -48.61 -23.64
N THR A 3 13.35 -49.51 -22.69
CA THR A 3 12.49 -49.73 -21.51
C THR A 3 12.38 -48.49 -20.62
N ALA A 4 13.45 -47.73 -20.43
CA ALA A 4 13.44 -46.51 -19.65
C ALA A 4 12.60 -45.42 -20.32
N ILE A 5 12.67 -45.30 -21.65
CA ILE A 5 11.87 -44.35 -22.43
C ILE A 5 10.38 -44.67 -22.34
N ILE A 6 10.03 -45.97 -22.43
CA ILE A 6 8.64 -46.40 -22.30
C ILE A 6 8.08 -46.09 -20.91
N ILE A 7 8.84 -46.38 -19.83
CA ILE A 7 8.40 -46.08 -18.46
C ILE A 7 8.19 -44.59 -18.24
N LEU A 8 9.14 -43.76 -18.68
CA LEU A 8 9.03 -42.31 -18.57
C LEU A 8 7.83 -41.74 -19.35
N SER A 9 7.58 -42.31 -20.54
CA SER A 9 6.43 -41.88 -21.38
C SER A 9 5.10 -42.24 -20.71
N ILE A 10 4.99 -43.43 -20.09
CA ILE A 10 3.79 -43.87 -19.37
C ILE A 10 3.56 -42.94 -18.13
N ILE A 11 4.59 -42.69 -17.34
CA ILE A 11 4.50 -41.78 -16.18
C ILE A 11 4.07 -40.37 -16.62
N GLY A 12 4.66 -39.84 -17.69
CA GLY A 12 4.31 -38.54 -18.24
C GLY A 12 2.84 -38.46 -18.69
N LEU A 13 2.37 -39.53 -19.35
CA LEU A 13 0.98 -39.58 -19.82
C LEU A 13 -0.02 -39.69 -18.68
N ILE A 14 0.28 -40.49 -17.65
CA ILE A 14 -0.55 -40.60 -16.42
C ILE A 14 -0.58 -39.24 -15.70
N SER A 15 0.56 -38.60 -15.52
CA SER A 15 0.63 -37.30 -14.85
C SER A 15 -0.15 -36.21 -15.62
N ALA A 16 -0.02 -36.18 -16.93
CA ALA A 16 -0.74 -35.22 -17.78
C ALA A 16 -2.26 -35.43 -17.71
N THR A 17 -2.72 -36.68 -17.78
CA THR A 17 -4.15 -36.99 -17.69
C THR A 17 -4.71 -36.65 -16.30
N LEU A 18 -3.97 -36.94 -15.25
CA LEU A 18 -4.35 -36.60 -13.86
C LEU A 18 -4.48 -35.10 -13.68
N LEU A 19 -3.48 -34.32 -14.11
CA LEU A 19 -3.50 -32.87 -14.05
C LEU A 19 -4.65 -32.28 -14.88
N TYR A 20 -4.92 -32.84 -16.06
CA TYR A 20 -6.04 -32.40 -16.90
C TYR A 20 -7.41 -32.63 -16.21
N ILE A 21 -7.62 -33.79 -15.59
CA ILE A 21 -8.84 -34.11 -14.87
C ILE A 21 -9.00 -33.20 -13.65
N ILE A 22 -7.92 -32.98 -12.88
CA ILE A 22 -7.91 -32.08 -11.73
C ILE A 22 -8.23 -30.65 -12.16
N SER A 23 -7.56 -30.15 -13.20
CA SER A 23 -7.78 -28.81 -13.74
C SER A 23 -9.25 -28.59 -14.16
N ARG A 24 -9.86 -29.57 -14.81
CA ARG A 24 -11.27 -29.48 -15.20
C ARG A 24 -12.24 -29.56 -14.03
N LYS A 25 -11.94 -30.42 -13.05
CA LYS A 25 -12.82 -30.61 -11.88
C LYS A 25 -12.77 -29.42 -10.92
N PHE A 26 -11.63 -28.77 -10.82
CA PHE A 26 -11.40 -27.61 -9.94
C PHE A 26 -11.33 -26.29 -10.72
N HIS A 27 -11.90 -26.25 -11.93
CA HIS A 27 -12.04 -25.00 -12.66
C HIS A 27 -12.98 -24.08 -11.89
N VAL A 28 -12.44 -23.01 -11.35
CA VAL A 28 -13.20 -21.93 -10.71
C VAL A 28 -13.63 -20.99 -11.84
N GLU A 29 -14.92 -20.83 -12.05
CA GLU A 29 -15.45 -19.78 -12.93
C GLU A 29 -15.26 -18.45 -12.22
N GLU A 30 -14.26 -17.68 -12.66
CA GLU A 30 -14.08 -16.30 -12.19
C GLU A 30 -15.08 -15.40 -12.90
N ASP A 31 -15.59 -14.42 -12.16
CA ASP A 31 -16.51 -13.41 -12.71
C ASP A 31 -15.75 -12.54 -13.74
N SER A 32 -16.21 -12.50 -14.98
CA SER A 32 -15.57 -11.73 -16.07
C SER A 32 -15.44 -10.24 -15.76
N ARG A 33 -16.25 -9.72 -14.84
CA ARG A 33 -16.17 -8.33 -14.36
C ARG A 33 -14.86 -8.06 -13.60
N ILE A 34 -14.24 -9.10 -13.00
CA ILE A 34 -12.95 -8.93 -12.29
C ILE A 34 -11.87 -8.48 -13.25
N ASP A 35 -11.74 -9.13 -14.41
CA ASP A 35 -10.73 -8.79 -15.40
C ASP A 35 -10.98 -7.40 -16.02
N GLU A 36 -12.24 -7.04 -16.21
CA GLU A 36 -12.64 -5.71 -16.69
C GLU A 36 -12.27 -4.62 -15.67
N ILE A 37 -12.59 -4.81 -14.38
CA ILE A 37 -12.23 -3.88 -13.31
C ILE A 37 -10.72 -3.80 -13.14
N GLU A 38 -9.99 -4.93 -13.19
CA GLU A 38 -8.54 -4.95 -13.10
C GLU A 38 -7.88 -4.13 -14.22
N SER A 39 -8.43 -4.18 -15.44
CA SER A 39 -7.92 -3.39 -16.57
C SER A 39 -8.07 -1.87 -16.41
N ILE A 40 -9.05 -1.43 -15.61
CA ILE A 40 -9.30 -0.01 -15.31
C ILE A 40 -8.41 0.48 -14.16
N LEU A 41 -8.02 -0.44 -13.26
CA LEU A 41 -7.17 -0.12 -12.14
C LEU A 41 -5.74 0.24 -12.60
N PRO A 42 -5.03 1.12 -11.86
CA PRO A 42 -3.70 1.58 -12.27
C PRO A 42 -2.60 0.51 -12.22
N GLY A 43 -2.88 -0.71 -11.78
CA GLY A 43 -1.93 -1.82 -11.75
C GLY A 43 -0.75 -1.67 -10.79
N ALA A 44 -0.76 -0.65 -9.95
CA ALA A 44 0.36 -0.33 -9.04
C ALA A 44 0.59 -1.37 -7.94
N ASN A 45 -0.39 -2.23 -7.63
CA ASN A 45 -0.34 -3.26 -6.59
C ASN A 45 0.19 -2.76 -5.23
N CYS A 46 0.03 -1.47 -4.93
CA CYS A 46 0.62 -0.78 -3.77
C CYS A 46 0.03 -1.17 -2.41
N GLY A 47 -1.08 -1.94 -2.38
CA GLY A 47 -1.75 -2.32 -1.14
C GLY A 47 -2.39 -1.17 -0.35
N GLY A 48 -2.39 0.05 -0.87
CA GLY A 48 -2.95 1.23 -0.20
C GLY A 48 -4.48 1.18 0.02
N CYS A 49 -5.18 0.38 -0.77
CA CYS A 49 -6.60 0.08 -0.59
C CYS A 49 -6.88 -0.94 0.53
N GLY A 50 -5.84 -1.53 1.15
CA GLY A 50 -5.95 -2.58 2.17
C GLY A 50 -5.98 -4.01 1.63
N TYR A 51 -5.87 -4.21 0.30
CA TYR A 51 -5.84 -5.51 -0.36
C TYR A 51 -4.45 -5.83 -0.91
N ALA A 52 -4.14 -7.10 -1.11
CA ALA A 52 -2.82 -7.57 -1.52
C ALA A 52 -2.40 -7.15 -2.95
N GLY A 53 -3.34 -6.67 -3.76
CA GLY A 53 -3.08 -6.21 -5.13
C GLY A 53 -4.37 -5.75 -5.83
N CYS A 54 -4.22 -5.24 -7.05
CA CYS A 54 -5.34 -4.71 -7.83
C CYS A 54 -6.37 -5.79 -8.15
N ARG A 55 -5.94 -7.03 -8.45
CA ARG A 55 -6.87 -8.15 -8.69
C ARG A 55 -7.72 -8.47 -7.46
N ASN A 56 -7.12 -8.58 -6.28
CA ASN A 56 -7.87 -8.81 -5.04
C ASN A 56 -8.84 -7.66 -4.71
N PHE A 57 -8.48 -6.43 -5.04
CA PHE A 57 -9.39 -5.30 -4.93
C PHE A 57 -10.58 -5.44 -5.91
N ALA A 58 -10.32 -5.82 -7.17
CA ALA A 58 -11.36 -6.08 -8.17
C ALA A 58 -12.33 -7.19 -7.72
N GLU A 59 -11.81 -8.29 -7.16
CA GLU A 59 -12.63 -9.37 -6.58
C GLU A 59 -13.52 -8.87 -5.44
N GLN A 60 -13.02 -7.98 -4.60
CA GLN A 60 -13.84 -7.42 -3.52
C GLN A 60 -14.90 -6.47 -4.06
N CYS A 61 -14.60 -5.71 -5.10
CA CYS A 61 -15.60 -4.85 -5.76
C CYS A 61 -16.78 -5.65 -6.29
N THR A 62 -16.58 -6.88 -6.80
CA THR A 62 -17.68 -7.72 -7.28
C THR A 62 -18.53 -8.35 -6.17
N LYS A 63 -18.01 -8.44 -4.94
CA LYS A 63 -18.68 -9.06 -3.78
C LYS A 63 -19.50 -8.08 -2.94
N VAL A 64 -19.26 -6.77 -3.07
CA VAL A 64 -19.93 -5.75 -2.27
C VAL A 64 -21.20 -5.24 -2.94
N THR A 65 -22.16 -4.81 -2.13
CA THR A 65 -23.41 -4.20 -2.56
C THR A 65 -23.33 -2.68 -2.68
N SER A 66 -22.30 -2.05 -2.11
CA SER A 66 -22.02 -0.61 -2.25
C SER A 66 -20.51 -0.35 -2.29
N LEU A 67 -20.10 0.69 -3.02
CA LEU A 67 -18.70 1.10 -3.16
C LEU A 67 -18.26 2.09 -2.06
N ASP A 68 -19.12 2.39 -1.09
CA ASP A 68 -18.85 3.42 -0.07
C ASP A 68 -17.63 3.10 0.82
N SER A 69 -17.36 1.83 1.06
CA SER A 69 -16.22 1.37 1.88
C SER A 69 -14.94 1.18 1.07
N LEU A 70 -15.05 1.11 -0.27
CA LEU A 70 -13.93 0.83 -1.16
C LEU A 70 -13.42 2.12 -1.82
N LEU A 71 -12.11 2.25 -1.89
CA LEU A 71 -11.45 3.33 -2.62
C LEU A 71 -10.06 2.85 -3.08
N CYS A 72 -9.76 3.07 -4.36
CA CYS A 72 -8.39 2.93 -4.85
C CYS A 72 -7.64 4.26 -4.62
N PRO A 73 -6.64 4.34 -3.72
CA PRO A 73 -5.96 5.62 -3.44
C PRO A 73 -5.22 6.19 -4.65
N VAL A 74 -4.64 5.33 -5.51
CA VAL A 74 -3.91 5.74 -6.71
C VAL A 74 -4.85 6.20 -7.82
N GLY A 75 -5.94 5.45 -8.04
CA GLY A 75 -6.92 5.76 -9.10
C GLY A 75 -7.93 6.84 -8.70
N GLY A 76 -8.06 7.12 -7.41
CA GLY A 76 -8.98 8.13 -6.89
C GLY A 76 -10.44 7.93 -7.29
N ASN A 77 -11.18 9.03 -7.30
CA ASN A 77 -12.60 9.02 -7.67
C ASN A 77 -12.85 8.68 -9.14
N GLU A 78 -11.93 9.04 -10.04
CA GLU A 78 -12.09 8.76 -11.47
C GLU A 78 -12.19 7.26 -11.78
N VAL A 79 -11.32 6.46 -11.17
CA VAL A 79 -11.32 5.01 -11.33
C VAL A 79 -12.57 4.41 -10.71
N MET A 80 -12.99 4.88 -9.54
CA MET A 80 -14.21 4.42 -8.90
C MET A 80 -15.48 4.74 -9.71
N GLN A 81 -15.53 5.91 -10.36
CA GLN A 81 -16.61 6.29 -11.27
C GLN A 81 -16.68 5.41 -12.53
N LYS A 82 -15.53 4.91 -13.01
CA LYS A 82 -15.48 3.97 -14.15
C LYS A 82 -15.88 2.55 -13.75
N ILE A 83 -15.58 2.12 -12.52
CA ILE A 83 -15.94 0.81 -11.98
C ILE A 83 -17.45 0.72 -11.65
N ALA A 84 -18.04 1.80 -11.16
CA ALA A 84 -19.43 1.83 -10.71
C ALA A 84 -20.45 1.31 -11.76
N PRO A 85 -20.41 1.73 -13.04
CA PRO A 85 -21.35 1.25 -14.06
C PRO A 85 -21.19 -0.24 -14.38
N ILE A 86 -19.97 -0.80 -14.30
CA ILE A 86 -19.70 -2.24 -14.53
C ILE A 86 -20.42 -3.09 -13.48
N LEU A 87 -20.49 -2.59 -12.26
CA LEU A 87 -21.15 -3.27 -11.14
C LEU A 87 -22.63 -2.90 -11.00
N GLY A 88 -23.11 -1.92 -11.76
CA GLY A 88 -24.48 -1.37 -11.60
C GLY A 88 -24.67 -0.63 -10.27
N LEU A 89 -23.60 -0.10 -9.69
CA LEU A 89 -23.59 0.61 -8.41
C LEU A 89 -23.33 2.11 -8.62
N ASN A 90 -23.62 2.90 -7.59
CA ASN A 90 -23.27 4.32 -7.60
C ASN A 90 -21.91 4.52 -6.90
N ALA A 91 -21.03 5.29 -7.53
CA ALA A 91 -19.81 5.73 -6.89
C ALA A 91 -20.10 7.02 -6.10
N VAL A 92 -19.74 7.01 -4.80
CA VAL A 92 -19.78 8.21 -3.97
C VAL A 92 -18.43 8.91 -4.09
N GLU A 93 -18.46 10.19 -4.41
CA GLU A 93 -17.26 11.00 -4.48
C GLU A 93 -16.71 11.21 -3.07
N LYS A 94 -15.45 10.83 -2.87
CA LYS A 94 -14.74 10.98 -1.60
C LYS A 94 -13.80 12.16 -1.67
N ALA A 95 -13.74 12.91 -0.58
CA ALA A 95 -12.76 13.99 -0.43
C ALA A 95 -11.33 13.44 -0.53
N PRO A 96 -10.42 14.14 -1.23
CA PRO A 96 -9.03 13.73 -1.33
C PRO A 96 -8.37 13.68 0.05
N ARG A 97 -7.62 12.62 0.30
CA ARG A 97 -6.87 12.44 1.54
C ARG A 97 -5.40 12.70 1.29
N ILE A 98 -4.73 13.28 2.26
CA ILE A 98 -3.26 13.43 2.26
C ILE A 98 -2.68 13.00 3.59
N ALA A 99 -1.42 12.62 3.60
CA ALA A 99 -0.68 12.44 4.84
C ALA A 99 -0.42 13.83 5.47
N VAL A 100 -0.53 13.93 6.79
CA VAL A 100 -0.28 15.16 7.54
C VAL A 100 0.67 14.87 8.68
N ILE A 101 1.69 15.71 8.82
CA ILE A 101 2.63 15.66 9.93
C ILE A 101 2.08 16.52 11.06
N ARG A 102 1.93 15.94 12.23
CA ARG A 102 1.44 16.63 13.44
C ARG A 102 2.56 17.05 14.38
N CYS A 103 3.79 17.13 13.88
CA CYS A 103 4.96 17.55 14.63
C CYS A 103 5.46 18.88 14.12
N ASN A 104 5.55 19.87 14.99
CA ASN A 104 6.22 21.16 14.73
C ASN A 104 7.58 21.23 15.47
N GLY A 105 8.20 20.07 15.68
CA GLY A 105 9.46 19.93 16.39
C GLY A 105 10.68 20.23 15.51
N SER A 106 10.75 21.43 14.95
CA SER A 106 11.99 21.95 14.33
C SER A 106 13.13 22.01 15.37
N CYS A 107 14.35 22.14 14.90
CA CYS A 107 15.52 22.24 15.80
C CYS A 107 15.40 23.37 16.82
N GLU A 108 14.66 24.43 16.49
CA GLU A 108 14.38 25.57 17.40
C GLU A 108 13.39 25.19 18.51
N ASN A 109 12.32 24.45 18.16
CA ASN A 109 11.27 24.07 19.10
C ASN A 109 11.61 22.81 19.92
N ARG A 110 12.62 22.09 19.48
CA ARG A 110 13.04 20.81 20.04
C ARG A 110 14.56 20.71 20.08
N PRO A 111 15.20 21.31 21.09
CA PRO A 111 16.64 21.27 21.21
C PRO A 111 17.14 19.83 21.35
N GLN A 112 18.24 19.56 20.66
CA GLN A 112 18.95 18.28 20.73
C GLN A 112 19.66 18.17 22.08
N THR A 113 19.47 17.05 22.77
CA THR A 113 20.07 16.79 24.09
C THR A 113 21.12 15.70 24.08
N SER A 114 21.14 14.90 23.03
CA SER A 114 22.11 13.81 22.82
C SER A 114 22.43 13.67 21.35
N HIS A 115 23.53 12.98 21.04
CA HIS A 115 23.92 12.64 19.68
C HIS A 115 23.87 11.12 19.52
N TYR A 116 23.24 10.64 18.44
CA TYR A 116 23.11 9.22 18.14
C TYR A 116 24.03 8.84 16.98
N GLU A 117 24.93 7.89 17.22
CA GLU A 117 25.87 7.37 16.24
C GLU A 117 25.54 5.92 15.81
N GLY A 118 24.28 5.56 15.80
CA GLY A 118 23.83 4.22 15.42
C GLY A 118 23.19 4.14 14.03
N ALA A 119 22.41 3.10 13.81
CA ALA A 119 21.69 2.89 12.56
C ALA A 119 20.61 3.97 12.35
N HIS A 120 20.68 4.70 11.24
CA HIS A 120 19.75 5.77 10.87
C HIS A 120 18.42 5.17 10.37
N SER A 121 17.51 4.84 11.30
CA SER A 121 16.16 4.36 11.05
C SER A 121 15.28 4.74 12.22
N CYS A 122 14.11 5.32 11.91
CA CYS A 122 13.11 5.66 12.92
C CYS A 122 12.68 4.45 13.76
N ALA A 123 12.53 3.29 13.12
CA ALA A 123 12.14 2.05 13.80
C ALA A 123 13.19 1.59 14.81
N VAL A 124 14.48 1.65 14.46
CA VAL A 124 15.59 1.27 15.34
C VAL A 124 15.73 2.26 16.49
N VAL A 125 15.76 3.55 16.18
CA VAL A 125 15.93 4.62 17.18
C VAL A 125 14.77 4.58 18.19
N SER A 126 13.51 4.44 17.72
CA SER A 126 12.35 4.39 18.61
C SER A 126 12.31 3.17 19.52
N SER A 127 12.96 2.07 19.13
CA SER A 127 13.03 0.85 19.95
C SER A 127 14.13 0.92 21.03
N LEU A 128 15.15 1.75 20.84
CA LEU A 128 16.30 1.86 21.73
C LEU A 128 16.12 2.98 22.78
N TYR A 129 15.60 4.13 22.34
CA TYR A 129 15.38 5.28 23.21
C TYR A 129 14.46 6.33 22.55
N THR A 130 14.17 7.41 23.26
CA THR A 130 13.21 8.45 22.83
C THR A 130 13.73 9.40 21.74
N GLY A 131 14.92 9.17 21.22
CA GLY A 131 15.57 10.01 20.20
C GLY A 131 16.50 11.07 20.80
N GLU A 132 17.12 11.87 19.91
CA GLU A 132 18.13 12.87 20.27
C GLU A 132 17.59 14.09 21.02
N SER A 133 16.28 14.18 21.23
CA SER A 133 15.61 15.32 21.86
C SER A 133 14.73 14.91 23.03
N ASN A 134 14.37 15.85 23.89
CA ASN A 134 13.51 15.63 25.08
C ASN A 134 12.05 15.33 24.78
N CYS A 135 11.65 15.24 23.51
CA CYS A 135 10.27 14.96 23.14
C CYS A 135 10.05 13.49 22.83
N ASN A 136 9.39 12.76 23.72
CA ASN A 136 9.08 11.33 23.54
C ASN A 136 8.15 11.03 22.36
N TYR A 137 7.46 12.03 21.83
CA TYR A 137 6.49 11.91 20.73
C TYR A 137 6.92 12.64 19.47
N GLY A 138 8.11 13.26 19.49
CA GLY A 138 8.62 14.05 18.36
C GLY A 138 9.08 13.20 17.19
N CYS A 139 9.12 13.81 16.01
CA CYS A 139 9.72 13.18 14.84
C CYS A 139 11.21 12.92 15.08
N LEU A 140 11.69 11.71 14.87
CA LEU A 140 13.11 11.36 15.03
C LEU A 140 13.99 11.92 13.91
N GLY A 141 13.41 12.18 12.74
CA GLY A 141 14.12 12.80 11.62
C GLY A 141 14.99 11.85 10.79
N GLU A 142 14.87 10.51 11.01
CA GLU A 142 15.71 9.52 10.30
C GLU A 142 15.21 9.18 8.88
N GLY A 143 13.96 9.58 8.52
CA GLY A 143 13.48 9.53 7.15
C GLY A 143 12.85 8.23 6.69
N ASP A 144 12.53 7.26 7.56
CA ASP A 144 11.86 6.00 7.17
C ASP A 144 10.54 6.25 6.43
N CYS A 145 9.81 7.32 6.76
CA CYS A 145 8.59 7.70 6.06
C CYS A 145 8.84 8.15 4.61
N ALA A 146 9.96 8.83 4.36
CA ALA A 146 10.37 9.24 3.02
C ALA A 146 10.87 8.04 2.21
N ALA A 147 11.66 7.16 2.82
CA ALA A 147 12.14 5.93 2.19
C ALA A 147 11.01 4.96 1.83
N ALA A 148 9.94 4.91 2.64
CA ALA A 148 8.76 4.09 2.38
C ALA A 148 7.78 4.70 1.36
N CYS A 149 8.02 5.92 0.89
CA CYS A 149 7.15 6.58 -0.07
C CYS A 149 7.54 6.25 -1.51
N GLU A 150 6.92 5.23 -2.09
CA GLU A 150 7.17 4.81 -3.48
C GLU A 150 6.83 5.88 -4.53
N PHE A 151 5.97 6.84 -4.16
CA PHE A 151 5.51 7.92 -5.06
C PHE A 151 6.36 9.19 -4.98
N GLY A 152 7.36 9.22 -4.08
CA GLY A 152 8.22 10.40 -3.91
C GLY A 152 7.53 11.64 -3.33
N GLY A 153 6.32 11.48 -2.76
CA GLY A 153 5.54 12.57 -2.19
C GLY A 153 6.01 13.05 -0.82
N ILE A 154 7.11 12.50 -0.29
CA ILE A 154 7.69 12.89 1.00
C ILE A 154 9.18 13.16 0.83
N THR A 155 9.61 14.34 1.26
CA THR A 155 11.02 14.73 1.30
C THR A 155 11.41 15.16 2.71
N MET A 156 12.64 14.89 3.13
CA MET A 156 13.14 15.34 4.42
C MET A 156 13.75 16.74 4.26
N ASP A 157 13.33 17.66 5.10
CA ASP A 157 13.93 18.99 5.17
C ASP A 157 15.30 18.89 5.87
N PRO A 158 16.41 19.30 5.22
CA PRO A 158 17.74 19.14 5.77
C PRO A 158 18.00 20.04 7.00
N VAL A 159 17.27 21.13 7.13
CA VAL A 159 17.44 22.10 8.24
C VAL A 159 16.63 21.70 9.46
N THR A 160 15.34 21.43 9.25
CA THR A 160 14.42 21.10 10.35
C THR A 160 14.41 19.63 10.70
N ARG A 161 14.95 18.75 9.84
CA ARG A 161 14.88 17.28 9.92
C ARG A 161 13.42 16.76 10.01
N LEU A 162 12.47 17.56 9.56
CA LEU A 162 11.08 17.16 9.48
C LEU A 162 10.73 16.72 8.04
N PRO A 163 9.85 15.73 7.87
CA PRO A 163 9.36 15.37 6.56
C PRO A 163 8.42 16.45 6.03
N ARG A 164 8.57 16.80 4.75
CA ARG A 164 7.65 17.64 4.00
C ARG A 164 6.83 16.79 3.04
N ILE A 165 5.53 16.99 3.02
CA ILE A 165 4.60 16.25 2.17
C ILE A 165 4.14 17.14 1.04
N ASP A 166 4.31 16.68 -0.19
CA ASP A 166 3.73 17.31 -1.38
C ASP A 166 2.28 16.81 -1.55
N SER A 167 1.33 17.71 -1.36
CA SER A 167 -0.10 17.42 -1.48
C SER A 167 -0.52 17.02 -2.90
N ASN A 168 0.24 17.43 -3.93
CA ASN A 168 -0.07 17.11 -5.32
C ASN A 168 0.36 15.70 -5.72
N ILE A 169 1.36 15.16 -5.02
CA ILE A 169 1.92 13.82 -5.28
C ILE A 169 1.35 12.79 -4.30
N CYS A 170 0.98 13.22 -3.10
CA CYS A 170 0.51 12.34 -2.04
C CYS A 170 -0.86 11.73 -2.35
N ILE A 171 -0.91 10.42 -2.52
CA ILE A 171 -2.14 9.65 -2.77
C ILE A 171 -2.75 9.02 -1.50
N ALA A 172 -2.24 9.37 -0.32
CA ALA A 172 -2.68 8.84 0.99
C ALA A 172 -2.68 7.30 1.10
N CYS A 173 -1.75 6.61 0.45
CA CYS A 173 -1.64 5.14 0.50
C CYS A 173 -1.35 4.58 1.90
N GLY A 174 -0.86 5.40 2.83
CA GLY A 174 -0.59 5.03 4.21
C GLY A 174 0.75 4.30 4.45
N SER A 175 1.58 4.05 3.43
CA SER A 175 2.88 3.39 3.58
C SER A 175 3.79 4.10 4.57
N CYS A 176 3.83 5.43 4.51
CA CYS A 176 4.60 6.25 5.46
C CYS A 176 4.10 6.13 6.91
N VAL A 177 2.80 5.95 7.12
CA VAL A 177 2.22 5.76 8.46
C VAL A 177 2.57 4.38 9.01
N LYS A 178 2.62 3.36 8.16
CA LYS A 178 3.02 2.00 8.53
C LYS A 178 4.52 1.89 8.84
N ALA A 179 5.36 2.67 8.13
CA ALA A 179 6.81 2.68 8.34
C ALA A 179 7.23 3.33 9.65
N VAL A 180 6.37 4.16 10.26
CA VAL A 180 6.68 4.91 11.48
C VAL A 180 5.88 4.35 12.64
N SER A 181 6.57 3.83 13.65
CA SER A 181 5.97 3.11 14.79
C SER A 181 5.28 4.01 15.81
N TYR A 182 5.26 5.33 15.63
CA TYR A 182 4.72 6.29 16.59
C TYR A 182 3.82 7.35 15.94
N THR A 183 3.01 8.02 16.71
CA THR A 183 1.70 8.58 16.37
C THR A 183 1.69 9.99 15.74
N HIS A 184 2.83 10.59 15.37
CA HIS A 184 2.85 11.97 14.85
C HIS A 184 2.55 12.07 13.34
N LEU A 185 2.51 10.97 12.62
CA LEU A 185 2.17 10.92 11.21
C LEU A 185 0.83 10.20 11.05
N ARG A 186 -0.16 10.89 10.51
CA ARG A 186 -1.48 10.31 10.24
C ARG A 186 -1.94 10.65 8.84
N ALA A 187 -2.63 9.72 8.20
CA ALA A 187 -3.45 10.02 7.04
C ALA A 187 -4.69 10.80 7.51
N HIS A 188 -4.84 12.04 7.11
CA HIS A 188 -5.97 12.87 7.52
C HIS A 188 -7.01 12.95 6.41
N GLU A 189 -8.28 12.88 6.81
CA GLU A 189 -9.42 12.76 5.91
C GLU A 189 -9.88 14.07 5.29
N THR A 190 -9.37 15.20 5.60
CA THR A 190 -9.81 16.46 4.98
C THR A 190 -8.84 17.60 5.27
N LEU A 191 -8.37 18.23 4.23
CA LEU A 191 -8.04 19.63 4.25
C LEU A 191 -9.39 20.41 4.28
N MET A 192 -9.82 20.76 5.45
CA MET A 192 -10.71 21.90 5.59
C MET A 192 -9.95 23.05 6.23
#